data_ac29f41fa42a32e052c5dcd724b88363
#
_entry.id   ac29f41fa42a32e052c5dcd724b88363
#
_cell.length_a   1.000
_cell.length_b   1.000
_cell.length_c   1.000
_cell.angle_alpha   90.00
_cell.angle_beta   90.00
_cell.angle_gamma   90.00
#
_symmetry.space_group_name_H-M   'P 1'
#
loop_
_entity.id
_entity.type
_entity.pdbx_description
1 polymer ?
#
loop_
_entity_poly.entity_id
_entity_poly.type
_entity_poly.pdbx_seq_one_letter_code
_entity_poly.pdbx_strand_id
1 'polypeptide(L)'
;MYADGEPLIIDVGALAYNAKYFSKDRYTFWAVSSDYHNTPIINGFIQKEGIKYAATSVSAQGTKNKGTFTLDLAGAYPVEAAVISWTRKLSLYRQRNILYFSETYI
;
A
#
# COMPACT_ATOMS: atom_id res chain seq x y z
N MET A 1 3.99 1.14 -11.20
CA MET A 1 3.40 2.16 -12.08
C MET A 1 4.41 2.47 -13.18
N TYR A 2 3.95 2.56 -14.42
CA TYR A 2 4.77 2.81 -15.60
C TYR A 2 4.28 4.08 -16.30
N ALA A 3 5.18 4.82 -16.95
CA ALA A 3 4.87 5.89 -17.89
C ALA A 3 5.76 5.74 -19.11
N ASP A 4 5.15 5.77 -20.30
CA ASP A 4 5.83 5.64 -21.60
C ASP A 4 6.74 4.39 -21.71
N GLY A 5 6.34 3.30 -21.04
CA GLY A 5 7.10 2.04 -20.99
C GLY A 5 8.15 1.96 -19.89
N GLU A 6 8.43 3.08 -19.19
CA GLU A 6 9.44 3.14 -18.13
C GLU A 6 8.80 2.94 -16.73
N PRO A 7 9.44 2.17 -15.84
CA PRO A 7 8.96 1.98 -14.47
C PRO A 7 9.26 3.22 -13.62
N LEU A 8 8.21 3.82 -13.03
CA LEU A 8 8.33 4.98 -12.13
C LEU A 8 8.21 4.60 -10.66
N ILE A 9 7.22 3.76 -10.33
CA ILE A 9 7.06 3.19 -9.00
C ILE A 9 6.94 1.69 -9.20
N ILE A 10 7.86 0.97 -8.60
CA ILE A 10 7.94 -0.50 -8.67
C ILE A 10 7.72 -1.11 -7.31
N ASP A 11 7.43 -2.39 -7.32
CA ASP A 11 7.33 -3.25 -6.15
C ASP A 11 8.31 -4.42 -6.31
N VAL A 12 8.74 -5.02 -5.22
CA VAL A 12 9.67 -6.16 -5.24
C VAL A 12 9.09 -7.39 -5.93
N GLY A 13 7.76 -7.45 -6.08
CA GLY A 13 7.05 -8.56 -6.70
C GLY A 13 6.99 -9.80 -5.81
N ALA A 14 6.81 -10.95 -6.44
CA ALA A 14 6.70 -12.24 -5.76
C ALA A 14 7.92 -13.12 -6.06
N LEU A 15 8.31 -13.93 -5.07
CA LEU A 15 9.29 -14.99 -5.27
C LEU A 15 8.68 -16.16 -6.05
N ALA A 16 9.52 -17.08 -6.50
CA ALA A 16 9.05 -18.33 -7.10
C ALA A 16 8.15 -19.10 -6.12
N TYR A 17 6.98 -19.51 -6.59
CA TYR A 17 6.01 -20.24 -5.77
C TYR A 17 6.55 -21.61 -5.36
N ASN A 18 6.33 -21.96 -4.10
CA ASN A 18 6.61 -23.26 -3.53
C ASN A 18 5.53 -23.63 -2.49
N ALA A 19 5.61 -24.83 -1.92
CA ALA A 19 4.60 -25.32 -0.98
C ALA A 19 4.40 -24.40 0.24
N LYS A 20 5.44 -23.71 0.73
CA LYS A 20 5.32 -22.78 1.87
C LYS A 20 4.46 -21.57 1.55
N TYR A 21 4.41 -21.11 0.28
CA TYR A 21 3.53 -19.98 -0.10
C TYR A 21 2.05 -20.23 0.18
N PHE A 22 1.65 -21.50 0.24
CA PHE A 22 0.26 -21.93 0.49
C PHE A 22 0.02 -22.38 1.93
N SER A 23 1.00 -22.21 2.81
CA SER A 23 0.91 -22.55 4.23
C SER A 23 0.87 -21.31 5.12
N LYS A 24 0.67 -21.54 6.44
CA LYS A 24 0.79 -20.48 7.47
C LYS A 24 2.18 -19.84 7.52
N ASP A 25 3.21 -20.54 7.01
CA ASP A 25 4.59 -20.05 7.01
C ASP A 25 4.88 -19.08 5.85
N ARG A 26 3.90 -18.75 5.00
CA ARG A 26 4.05 -17.81 3.88
C ARG A 26 4.59 -16.45 4.31
N TYR A 27 4.19 -15.98 5.49
CA TYR A 27 4.59 -14.67 6.01
C TYR A 27 6.01 -14.62 6.57
N THR A 28 6.74 -15.74 6.56
CA THR A 28 8.18 -15.78 6.87
C THR A 28 9.06 -15.41 5.68
N PHE A 29 8.49 -15.32 4.47
CA PHE A 29 9.23 -14.88 3.30
C PHE A 29 9.32 -13.36 3.26
N TRP A 30 10.52 -12.84 3.05
CA TRP A 30 10.75 -11.40 2.97
C TRP A 30 9.89 -10.72 1.89
N ALA A 31 9.70 -11.34 0.71
CA ALA A 31 8.88 -10.78 -0.36
C ALA A 31 7.36 -10.83 -0.10
N VAL A 32 6.92 -11.35 1.04
CA VAL A 32 5.52 -11.30 1.51
C VAL A 32 5.38 -10.35 2.70
N SER A 33 6.50 -9.95 3.29
CA SER A 33 6.53 -9.01 4.42
C SER A 33 6.41 -7.58 3.94
N SER A 34 5.56 -6.77 4.59
CA SER A 34 5.20 -5.43 4.13
C SER A 34 6.36 -4.42 4.18
N ASP A 35 7.42 -4.70 4.94
CA ASP A 35 8.61 -3.85 5.04
C ASP A 35 9.45 -3.83 3.74
N TYR A 36 9.21 -4.77 2.83
CA TYR A 36 9.82 -4.79 1.48
C TYR A 36 8.90 -4.24 0.39
N HIS A 37 7.70 -3.78 0.74
CA HIS A 37 6.74 -3.18 -0.17
C HIS A 37 6.66 -1.65 0.00
N ASN A 38 5.79 -1.00 -0.79
CA ASN A 38 5.62 0.48 -0.76
C ASN A 38 4.80 0.92 0.47
N THR A 39 5.22 0.51 1.66
CA THR A 39 4.61 0.83 2.94
C THR A 39 5.68 1.18 3.98
N PRO A 40 5.44 2.11 4.91
CA PRO A 40 6.41 2.47 5.94
C PRO A 40 6.46 1.43 7.06
N ILE A 41 7.57 1.43 7.79
CA ILE A 41 7.66 0.88 9.14
C ILE A 41 7.29 2.01 10.10
N ILE A 42 6.29 1.82 10.95
CA ILE A 42 5.79 2.84 11.88
C ILE A 42 6.09 2.39 13.31
N ASN A 43 6.86 3.18 14.04
CA ASN A 43 7.30 2.88 15.42
C ASN A 43 7.92 1.48 15.57
N GLY A 44 8.61 1.00 14.53
CA GLY A 44 9.23 -0.33 14.49
C GLY A 44 8.28 -1.46 14.10
N PHE A 45 7.03 -1.16 13.76
CA PHE A 45 6.03 -2.14 13.34
C PHE A 45 5.76 -2.09 11.84
N ILE A 46 5.54 -3.25 11.25
CA ILE A 46 5.10 -3.46 9.87
C ILE A 46 3.61 -3.80 9.84
N GLN A 47 3.00 -3.79 8.66
CA GLN A 47 1.62 -4.26 8.50
C GLN A 47 1.49 -5.73 8.87
N LYS A 48 0.32 -6.11 9.37
CA LYS A 48 0.01 -7.47 9.79
C LYS A 48 -0.88 -8.18 8.77
N GLU A 49 -0.73 -9.48 8.74
CA GLU A 49 -1.61 -10.36 7.98
C GLU A 49 -2.95 -10.57 8.70
N GLY A 50 -3.97 -10.87 7.92
CA GLY A 50 -5.30 -11.23 8.41
C GLY A 50 -6.37 -10.20 8.08
N ILE A 51 -7.62 -10.66 7.97
CA ILE A 51 -8.77 -9.87 7.51
C ILE A 51 -9.07 -8.64 8.38
N LYS A 52 -8.68 -8.66 9.65
CA LYS A 52 -8.87 -7.54 10.57
C LYS A 52 -7.88 -6.38 10.32
N TYR A 53 -6.77 -6.66 9.65
CA TYR A 53 -5.76 -5.67 9.30
C TYR A 53 -5.98 -5.19 7.88
N ALA A 54 -6.83 -4.19 7.73
CA ALA A 54 -7.26 -3.71 6.43
C ALA A 54 -7.32 -2.18 6.41
N ALA A 55 -7.24 -1.63 5.20
CA ALA A 55 -7.53 -0.23 4.98
C ALA A 55 -8.99 0.09 5.30
N THR A 56 -9.22 1.28 5.83
CA THR A 56 -10.54 1.84 6.09
C THR A 56 -10.76 3.13 5.29
N SER A 57 -11.97 3.70 5.34
CA SER A 57 -12.30 4.97 4.68
C SER A 57 -11.90 5.00 3.19
N VAL A 58 -12.04 3.86 2.51
CA VAL A 58 -11.66 3.72 1.10
C VAL A 58 -12.65 4.45 0.22
N SER A 59 -12.15 5.36 -0.62
CA SER A 59 -12.95 6.16 -1.54
C SER A 59 -12.28 6.26 -2.91
N ALA A 60 -13.07 6.08 -3.96
CA ALA A 60 -12.63 6.30 -5.33
C ALA A 60 -13.61 7.22 -6.04
N GLN A 61 -13.10 8.27 -6.65
CA GLN A 61 -13.87 9.24 -7.41
C GLN A 61 -13.21 9.51 -8.75
N GLY A 62 -14.02 9.68 -9.79
CA GLY A 62 -13.49 9.92 -11.13
C GLY A 62 -14.36 10.83 -11.97
N THR A 63 -13.68 11.70 -12.72
CA THR A 63 -14.24 12.47 -13.84
C THR A 63 -13.46 12.17 -15.10
N LYS A 64 -13.88 12.73 -16.25
CA LYS A 64 -13.10 12.65 -17.49
C LYS A 64 -11.64 13.10 -17.30
N ASN A 65 -11.41 14.13 -16.49
CA ASN A 65 -10.12 14.79 -16.37
C ASN A 65 -9.31 14.42 -15.13
N LYS A 66 -9.96 13.92 -14.08
CA LYS A 66 -9.32 13.63 -12.81
C LYS A 66 -9.83 12.32 -12.20
N GLY A 67 -8.92 11.49 -11.71
CA GLY A 67 -9.22 10.36 -10.83
C GLY A 67 -8.62 10.62 -9.45
N THR A 68 -9.33 10.28 -8.39
CA THR A 68 -8.83 10.36 -7.01
C THR A 68 -9.14 9.05 -6.29
N PHE A 69 -8.14 8.51 -5.60
CA PHE A 69 -8.27 7.36 -4.72
C PHE A 69 -7.70 7.70 -3.36
N THR A 70 -8.45 7.44 -2.30
CA THR A 70 -8.07 7.77 -0.92
C THR A 70 -8.40 6.59 -0.02
N LEU A 71 -7.53 6.30 0.93
CA LEU A 71 -7.73 5.26 1.93
C LEU A 71 -6.97 5.61 3.21
N ASP A 72 -7.47 5.14 4.36
CA ASP A 72 -6.73 5.14 5.62
C ASP A 72 -6.14 3.76 5.86
N LEU A 73 -4.86 3.69 6.08
CA LEU A 73 -4.06 2.47 6.22
C LEU A 73 -3.66 2.17 7.68
N ALA A 74 -4.04 3.02 8.65
CA ALA A 74 -3.70 2.81 10.05
C ALA A 74 -4.18 1.43 10.57
N GLY A 75 -5.38 1.01 10.15
CA GLY A 75 -5.94 -0.29 10.52
C GLY A 75 -5.17 -1.52 10.02
N ALA A 76 -4.20 -1.35 9.12
CA ALA A 76 -3.33 -2.43 8.66
C ALA A 76 -2.17 -2.71 9.63
N TYR A 77 -1.96 -1.85 10.62
CA TYR A 77 -0.91 -1.98 11.63
C TYR A 77 -1.46 -2.53 12.96
N PRO A 78 -0.61 -3.16 13.77
CA PRO A 78 -0.98 -3.53 15.12
C PRO A 78 -1.18 -2.27 16.00
N VAL A 79 -1.95 -2.39 17.07
CA VAL A 79 -2.25 -1.27 17.98
C VAL A 79 -0.99 -0.67 18.62
N GLU A 80 0.04 -1.48 18.80
CA GLU A 80 1.34 -1.09 19.35
C GLU A 80 2.11 -0.13 18.44
N ALA A 81 1.77 -0.07 17.15
CA ALA A 81 2.32 0.92 16.23
C ALA A 81 1.88 2.35 16.56
N ALA A 82 0.82 2.50 17.40
CA ALA A 82 0.27 3.77 17.87
C ALA A 82 -0.02 4.79 16.76
N VAL A 83 -0.34 4.32 15.57
CA VAL A 83 -0.76 5.17 14.45
C VAL A 83 -2.28 5.36 14.53
N ILE A 84 -2.71 6.61 14.63
CA ILE A 84 -4.13 6.97 14.73
C ILE A 84 -4.77 7.03 13.34
N SER A 85 -4.05 7.61 12.40
CA SER A 85 -4.46 7.73 11.00
C SER A 85 -3.24 7.74 10.10
N TRP A 86 -3.34 7.03 8.97
CA TRP A 86 -2.39 7.13 7.87
C TRP A 86 -3.16 7.16 6.57
N THR A 87 -3.48 8.36 6.13
CA THR A 87 -4.21 8.59 4.89
C THR A 87 -3.26 8.64 3.69
N ARG A 88 -3.48 7.76 2.73
CA ARG A 88 -2.83 7.75 1.43
C ARG A 88 -3.81 8.22 0.37
N LYS A 89 -3.38 9.19 -0.44
CA LYS A 89 -4.19 9.75 -1.52
C LYS A 89 -3.41 9.79 -2.82
N LEU A 90 -4.02 9.26 -3.87
CA LEU A 90 -3.54 9.35 -5.25
C LEU A 90 -4.49 10.23 -6.05
N SER A 91 -3.95 11.17 -6.81
CA SER A 91 -4.73 12.05 -7.70
C SER A 91 -4.10 12.08 -9.09
N LEU A 92 -4.77 11.49 -10.05
CA LEU A 92 -4.35 11.46 -11.46
C LEU A 92 -5.04 12.58 -12.22
N TYR A 93 -4.26 13.48 -12.80
CA TYR A 93 -4.72 14.54 -13.71
C TYR A 93 -4.42 14.11 -15.15
N ARG A 94 -5.41 13.57 -15.84
CA ARG A 94 -5.25 12.90 -17.15
C ARG A 94 -4.75 13.82 -18.25
N GLN A 95 -5.22 15.07 -18.30
CA GLN A 95 -4.81 16.03 -19.33
C GLN A 95 -3.34 16.46 -19.22
N ARG A 96 -2.75 16.33 -18.03
CA ARG A 96 -1.37 16.74 -17.74
C ARG A 96 -0.43 15.57 -17.58
N ASN A 97 -0.95 14.33 -17.60
CA ASN A 97 -0.21 13.11 -17.24
C ASN A 97 0.52 13.22 -15.89
N ILE A 98 -0.13 13.88 -14.91
CA ILE A 98 0.46 14.08 -13.58
C ILE A 98 -0.28 13.19 -12.58
N LEU A 99 0.48 12.41 -11.82
CA LEU A 99 0.03 11.71 -10.63
C LEU A 99 0.61 12.38 -9.39
N TYR A 100 -0.26 12.87 -8.51
CA TYR A 100 0.11 13.26 -7.16
C TYR A 100 -0.11 12.09 -6.22
N PHE A 101 0.91 11.80 -5.45
CA PHE A 101 0.88 10.86 -4.36
C PHE A 101 1.14 11.63 -3.07
N SER A 102 0.22 11.54 -2.11
CA SER A 102 0.37 12.21 -0.83
C SER A 102 0.02 11.29 0.32
N GLU A 103 0.71 11.45 1.43
CA GLU A 103 0.49 10.73 2.67
C GLU A 103 0.44 11.72 3.84
N THR A 104 -0.47 11.45 4.76
CA THR A 104 -0.65 12.23 6.00
C THR A 104 -0.75 11.25 7.16
N TYR A 105 0.04 11.49 8.20
CA TYR A 105 0.13 10.64 9.41
C TYR A 105 -0.29 11.42 10.64
N ILE A 106 -0.98 10.75 11.55
CA ILE A 106 -1.28 11.20 12.89
C ILE A 106 -1.02 10.07 13.87
#